data_ccc0e91c19bc7c9db8da27db5edc67f4
#
_entry.id   ccc0e91c19bc7c9db8da27db5edc67f4
#
_cell.length_a   1.000
_cell.length_b   1.000
_cell.length_c   1.000
_cell.angle_alpha   90.00
_cell.angle_beta   90.00
_cell.angle_gamma   90.00
#
_symmetry.space_group_name_H-M   'P 1'
#
loop_
_entity.id
_entity.type
_entity.pdbx_description
1 polymer ?
#
loop_
_entity_poly.entity_id
_entity_poly.type
_entity_poly.pdbx_seq_one_letter_code
_entity_poly.pdbx_strand_id
1 'polypeptide(L)'
;MTESEPAKQASEHLGEVRAVLQKGFEALRETYKNAPKEQQEAIFANGLAVLNRQMELETRAAAKSVNDIIAEEVGKWRKSNGVMLVISRSAVIDGDWDSADYTKTILAAVNKRKAAFAALPAVNIVKEQGGKGRRGNENPPDLGR
;
A
#
# COMPACT_ATOMS: atom_id res chain seq x y z
N MET A 1 -7.86 -18.64 -12.40
CA MET A 1 -8.67 -17.43 -12.16
C MET A 1 -8.22 -16.36 -13.13
N THR A 2 -9.13 -15.78 -13.88
CA THR A 2 -8.80 -14.67 -14.77
C THR A 2 -8.73 -13.41 -13.92
N GLU A 3 -7.55 -12.82 -13.80
CA GLU A 3 -7.33 -11.59 -13.08
C GLU A 3 -8.03 -10.42 -13.80
N SER A 4 -8.68 -9.53 -13.04
CA SER A 4 -9.33 -8.36 -13.64
C SER A 4 -8.31 -7.32 -14.12
N GLU A 5 -8.66 -6.51 -15.10
CA GLU A 5 -7.79 -5.45 -15.62
C GLU A 5 -7.32 -4.46 -14.52
N PRO A 6 -8.20 -3.96 -13.62
CA PRO A 6 -7.75 -3.16 -12.49
C PRO A 6 -6.77 -3.88 -11.54
N ALA A 7 -6.91 -5.20 -11.37
CA ALA A 7 -5.97 -5.98 -10.54
C ALA A 7 -4.59 -6.09 -11.19
N LYS A 8 -4.52 -6.24 -12.51
CA LYS A 8 -3.24 -6.18 -13.25
C LYS A 8 -2.57 -4.82 -13.12
N GLN A 9 -3.34 -3.74 -13.28
CA GLN A 9 -2.83 -2.38 -13.08
C GLN A 9 -2.31 -2.16 -11.66
N ALA A 10 -2.99 -2.72 -10.65
CA ALA A 10 -2.50 -2.69 -9.26
C ALA A 10 -1.18 -3.45 -9.10
N SER A 11 -1.05 -4.62 -9.72
CA SER A 11 0.20 -5.41 -9.71
C SER A 11 1.36 -4.65 -10.36
N GLU A 12 1.12 -4.01 -11.50
CA GLU A 12 2.12 -3.18 -12.20
C GLU A 12 2.55 -1.99 -11.34
N HIS A 13 1.59 -1.25 -10.78
CA HIS A 13 1.86 -0.13 -9.87
C HIS A 13 2.70 -0.57 -8.65
N LEU A 14 2.36 -1.70 -8.03
CA LEU A 14 3.12 -2.23 -6.89
C LEU A 14 4.53 -2.70 -7.30
N GLY A 15 4.71 -3.14 -8.54
CA GLY A 15 6.03 -3.41 -9.11
C GLY A 15 6.90 -2.15 -9.20
N GLU A 16 6.32 -1.04 -9.66
CA GLU A 16 6.99 0.27 -9.72
C GLU A 16 7.32 0.79 -8.32
N VAL A 17 6.38 0.70 -7.37
CA VAL A 17 6.61 1.05 -5.96
C VAL A 17 7.78 0.26 -5.39
N ARG A 18 7.79 -1.05 -5.60
CA ARG A 18 8.90 -1.93 -5.13
C ARG A 18 10.24 -1.50 -5.69
N ALA A 19 10.30 -1.16 -6.97
CA ALA A 19 11.53 -0.70 -7.62
C ALA A 19 12.04 0.62 -7.01
N VAL A 20 11.14 1.56 -6.71
CA VAL A 20 11.51 2.83 -6.05
C VAL A 20 12.04 2.58 -4.64
N LEU A 21 11.37 1.73 -3.85
CA LEU A 21 11.79 1.42 -2.48
C LEU A 21 13.13 0.67 -2.46
N GLN A 22 13.35 -0.24 -3.39
CA GLN A 22 14.63 -0.95 -3.53
C GLN A 22 15.78 0.01 -3.85
N LYS A 23 15.60 0.91 -4.82
CA LYS A 23 16.60 1.94 -5.13
C LYS A 23 16.87 2.85 -3.92
N GLY A 24 15.82 3.18 -3.16
CA GLY A 24 15.97 3.95 -1.92
C GLY A 24 16.84 3.22 -0.88
N PHE A 25 16.67 1.92 -0.74
CA PHE A 25 17.49 1.12 0.17
C PHE A 25 18.95 1.00 -0.30
N GLU A 26 19.17 0.84 -1.60
CA GLU A 26 20.50 0.82 -2.19
C GLU A 26 21.22 2.17 -1.95
N ALA A 27 20.52 3.29 -2.13
CA ALA A 27 21.04 4.61 -1.83
C ALA A 27 21.36 4.81 -0.35
N LEU A 28 20.55 4.25 0.55
CA LEU A 28 20.83 4.24 1.99
C LEU A 28 22.12 3.48 2.31
N ARG A 29 22.28 2.30 1.72
CA ARG A 29 23.50 1.50 1.89
C ARG A 29 24.74 2.22 1.39
N GLU A 30 24.68 2.84 0.23
CA GLU A 30 25.78 3.61 -0.34
C GLU A 30 26.13 4.82 0.52
N THR A 31 25.12 5.52 1.05
CA THR A 31 25.31 6.70 1.90
C THR A 31 26.08 6.38 3.18
N TYR A 32 25.85 5.20 3.77
CA TYR A 32 26.43 4.79 5.05
C TYR A 32 27.48 3.69 4.93
N LYS A 33 28.00 3.43 3.74
CA LYS A 33 28.99 2.34 3.50
C LYS A 33 30.26 2.45 4.32
N ASN A 34 30.66 3.65 4.71
CA ASN A 34 31.88 3.93 5.49
C ASN A 34 31.59 4.18 6.98
N ALA A 35 30.33 4.04 7.43
CA ALA A 35 30.00 4.18 8.83
C ALA A 35 30.48 2.94 9.66
N PRO A 36 30.68 3.07 10.98
CA PRO A 36 30.96 1.92 11.83
C PRO A 36 29.93 0.80 11.68
N LYS A 37 30.37 -0.45 11.77
CA LYS A 37 29.53 -1.62 11.48
C LYS A 37 28.24 -1.66 12.30
N GLU A 38 28.32 -1.40 13.59
CA GLU A 38 27.17 -1.35 14.49
C GLU A 38 26.15 -0.28 14.06
N GLN A 39 26.65 0.88 13.64
CA GLN A 39 25.80 1.96 13.13
C GLN A 39 25.15 1.58 11.80
N GLN A 40 25.89 0.91 10.91
CA GLN A 40 25.33 0.41 9.64
C GLN A 40 24.19 -0.57 9.89
N GLU A 41 24.38 -1.54 10.78
CA GLU A 41 23.39 -2.56 11.10
C GLU A 41 22.09 -1.92 11.62
N ALA A 42 22.20 -0.96 12.55
CA ALA A 42 21.04 -0.24 13.07
C ALA A 42 20.31 0.60 12.01
N ILE A 43 21.04 1.34 11.18
CA ILE A 43 20.48 2.17 10.11
C ILE A 43 19.80 1.31 9.06
N PHE A 44 20.41 0.22 8.64
CA PHE A 44 19.85 -0.65 7.60
C PHE A 44 18.64 -1.41 8.10
N ALA A 45 18.64 -1.90 9.34
CA ALA A 45 17.48 -2.54 9.94
C ALA A 45 16.30 -1.59 10.05
N ASN A 46 16.53 -0.37 10.53
CA ASN A 46 15.48 0.66 10.61
C ASN A 46 14.98 1.08 9.22
N GLY A 47 15.89 1.32 8.27
CA GLY A 47 15.54 1.66 6.89
C GLY A 47 14.69 0.58 6.24
N LEU A 48 15.07 -0.68 6.38
CA LEU A 48 14.30 -1.82 5.85
C LEU A 48 12.91 -1.90 6.49
N ALA A 49 12.79 -1.69 7.79
CA ALA A 49 11.50 -1.68 8.48
C ALA A 49 10.57 -0.57 7.96
N VAL A 50 11.09 0.64 7.74
CA VAL A 50 10.35 1.76 7.17
C VAL A 50 9.89 1.46 5.76
N LEU A 51 10.75 0.92 4.91
CA LEU A 51 10.42 0.59 3.52
C LEU A 51 9.40 -0.56 3.43
N ASN A 52 9.51 -1.57 4.28
CA ASN A 52 8.54 -2.66 4.36
C ASN A 52 7.16 -2.14 4.79
N ARG A 53 7.11 -1.24 5.78
CA ARG A 53 5.85 -0.61 6.18
C ARG A 53 5.24 0.21 5.05
N GLN A 54 6.05 0.96 4.30
CA GLN A 54 5.56 1.70 3.14
C GLN A 54 4.98 0.76 2.08
N MET A 55 5.69 -0.33 1.76
CA MET A 55 5.19 -1.33 0.80
C MET A 55 3.85 -1.94 1.25
N GLU A 56 3.69 -2.19 2.54
CA GLU A 56 2.42 -2.69 3.10
C GLU A 56 1.28 -1.67 2.91
N LEU A 57 1.53 -0.39 3.19
CA LEU A 57 0.54 0.68 3.00
C LEU A 57 0.14 0.82 1.53
N GLU A 58 1.11 0.78 0.61
CA GLU A 58 0.85 0.84 -0.84
C GLU A 58 0.03 -0.37 -1.31
N THR A 59 0.35 -1.56 -0.81
CA THR A 59 -0.40 -2.78 -1.12
C THR A 59 -1.85 -2.69 -0.66
N ARG A 60 -2.10 -2.20 0.53
CA ARG A 60 -3.46 -1.98 1.05
C ARG A 60 -4.21 -0.93 0.24
N ALA A 61 -3.57 0.16 -0.12
CA ALA A 61 -4.17 1.22 -0.92
C ALA A 61 -4.53 0.73 -2.33
N ALA A 62 -3.65 -0.03 -2.97
CA ALA A 62 -3.90 -0.62 -4.28
C ALA A 62 -5.06 -1.63 -4.24
N ALA A 63 -5.08 -2.52 -3.25
CA ALA A 63 -6.17 -3.47 -3.04
C ALA A 63 -7.51 -2.76 -2.80
N LYS A 64 -7.51 -1.69 -2.01
CA LYS A 64 -8.71 -0.87 -1.78
C LYS A 64 -9.22 -0.26 -3.08
N SER A 65 -8.36 0.31 -3.92
CA SER A 65 -8.75 0.89 -5.21
C SER A 65 -9.44 -0.13 -6.11
N VAL A 66 -8.90 -1.34 -6.21
CA VAL A 66 -9.51 -2.43 -6.99
C VAL A 66 -10.84 -2.88 -6.40
N ASN A 67 -10.91 -3.07 -5.08
CA ASN A 67 -12.14 -3.49 -4.41
C ASN A 67 -13.25 -2.44 -4.51
N ASP A 68 -12.92 -1.16 -4.45
CA ASP A 68 -13.89 -0.07 -4.64
C ASP A 68 -14.51 -0.12 -6.05
N ILE A 69 -13.71 -0.37 -7.09
CA ILE A 69 -14.20 -0.55 -8.47
C ILE A 69 -15.15 -1.74 -8.55
N ILE A 70 -14.76 -2.87 -7.97
CA ILE A 70 -15.60 -4.10 -7.97
C ILE A 70 -16.92 -3.81 -7.25
N ALA A 71 -16.88 -3.19 -6.07
CA ALA A 71 -18.07 -2.86 -5.29
C ALA A 71 -19.01 -1.91 -6.05
N GLU A 72 -18.47 -0.92 -6.73
CA GLU A 72 -19.26 0.01 -7.57
C GLU A 72 -19.96 -0.72 -8.71
N GLU A 73 -19.25 -1.56 -9.46
CA GLU A 73 -19.83 -2.28 -10.60
C GLU A 73 -20.85 -3.34 -10.15
N VAL A 74 -20.60 -4.04 -9.05
CA VAL A 74 -21.60 -4.92 -8.41
C VAL A 74 -22.84 -4.12 -8.00
N GLY A 75 -22.67 -2.97 -7.39
CA GLY A 75 -23.77 -2.10 -6.97
C GLY A 75 -24.61 -1.60 -8.15
N LYS A 76 -23.98 -1.19 -9.25
CA LYS A 76 -24.64 -0.78 -10.48
C LYS A 76 -25.44 -1.93 -11.09
N TRP A 77 -24.80 -3.09 -11.24
CA TRP A 77 -25.44 -4.28 -11.78
C TRP A 77 -26.65 -4.71 -10.96
N ARG A 78 -26.50 -4.74 -9.63
CA ARG A 78 -27.55 -5.09 -8.68
C ARG A 78 -28.79 -4.19 -8.84
N LYS A 79 -28.57 -2.87 -8.89
CA LYS A 79 -29.65 -1.89 -9.05
C LYS A 79 -30.35 -2.03 -10.40
N SER A 80 -29.57 -2.19 -11.49
CA SER A 80 -30.10 -2.30 -12.84
C SER A 80 -30.92 -3.57 -13.06
N ASN A 81 -30.65 -4.63 -12.32
CA ASN A 81 -31.33 -5.92 -12.45
C ASN A 81 -32.36 -6.19 -11.34
N GLY A 82 -32.62 -5.23 -10.45
CA GLY A 82 -33.59 -5.38 -9.37
C GLY A 82 -33.22 -6.46 -8.35
N VAL A 83 -31.94 -6.79 -8.25
CA VAL A 83 -31.43 -7.83 -7.31
C VAL A 83 -31.25 -7.20 -5.94
N MET A 84 -31.77 -7.89 -4.91
CA MET A 84 -31.72 -7.39 -3.54
C MET A 84 -30.34 -7.62 -2.90
N LEU A 85 -29.70 -8.74 -3.19
CA LEU A 85 -28.43 -9.14 -2.56
C LEU A 85 -27.51 -9.82 -3.56
N VAL A 86 -26.23 -9.46 -3.53
CA VAL A 86 -25.13 -10.15 -4.21
C VAL A 86 -24.13 -10.60 -3.14
N ILE A 87 -23.78 -11.87 -3.17
CA ILE A 87 -22.83 -12.47 -2.22
C ILE A 87 -21.67 -13.14 -2.96
N SER A 88 -20.53 -13.22 -2.31
CA SER A 88 -19.39 -13.96 -2.84
C SER A 88 -19.70 -15.47 -2.84
N ARG A 89 -19.32 -16.17 -3.90
CA ARG A 89 -19.43 -17.63 -3.99
C ARG A 89 -18.79 -18.34 -2.80
N SER A 90 -17.66 -17.82 -2.31
CA SER A 90 -16.96 -18.36 -1.14
C SER A 90 -17.74 -18.24 0.18
N ALA A 91 -18.76 -17.38 0.23
CA ALA A 91 -19.62 -17.20 1.40
C ALA A 91 -20.81 -18.18 1.43
N VAL A 92 -20.95 -19.00 0.40
CA VAL A 92 -22.08 -19.90 0.26
C VAL A 92 -21.66 -21.33 0.61
N ILE A 93 -22.39 -21.95 1.52
CA ILE A 93 -22.07 -23.28 2.08
C ILE A 93 -22.64 -24.40 1.20
N ASP A 94 -23.88 -24.23 0.72
CA ASP A 94 -24.59 -25.23 -0.08
C ASP A 94 -25.62 -24.56 -1.00
N GLY A 95 -25.81 -25.09 -2.20
CA GLY A 95 -26.79 -24.63 -3.19
C GLY A 95 -26.33 -24.82 -4.64
N ASP A 96 -27.29 -24.66 -5.59
CA ASP A 96 -27.01 -24.67 -7.03
C ASP A 96 -26.86 -23.19 -7.50
N TRP A 97 -25.65 -22.82 -7.87
CA TRP A 97 -25.29 -21.44 -8.23
C TRP A 97 -25.14 -21.19 -9.71
N ASP A 98 -25.08 -22.20 -10.54
CA ASP A 98 -24.69 -22.04 -11.96
C ASP A 98 -25.64 -21.11 -12.71
N SER A 99 -26.92 -21.11 -12.34
CA SER A 99 -27.94 -20.20 -12.89
C SER A 99 -27.91 -18.78 -12.30
N ALA A 100 -27.20 -18.59 -11.18
CA ALA A 100 -27.12 -17.31 -10.44
C ALA A 100 -25.69 -16.76 -10.36
N ASP A 101 -24.75 -17.30 -11.15
CA ASP A 101 -23.37 -16.83 -11.22
C ASP A 101 -23.22 -15.73 -12.29
N TYR A 102 -23.11 -14.48 -11.84
CA TYR A 102 -22.91 -13.31 -12.70
C TYR A 102 -21.48 -12.82 -12.73
N THR A 103 -20.52 -13.61 -12.28
CA THR A 103 -19.10 -13.27 -12.22
C THR A 103 -18.58 -12.75 -13.55
N LYS A 104 -18.86 -13.43 -14.66
CA LYS A 104 -18.42 -13.01 -16.00
C LYS A 104 -18.98 -11.67 -16.42
N THR A 105 -20.25 -11.41 -16.14
CA THR A 105 -20.93 -10.15 -16.46
C THR A 105 -20.33 -8.99 -15.68
N ILE A 106 -20.14 -9.15 -14.39
CA ILE A 106 -19.52 -8.15 -13.50
C ILE A 106 -18.06 -7.92 -13.89
N LEU A 107 -17.30 -9.00 -14.15
CA LEU A 107 -15.92 -8.92 -14.58
C LEU A 107 -15.75 -8.13 -15.88
N ALA A 108 -16.64 -8.30 -16.86
CA ALA A 108 -16.64 -7.54 -18.10
C ALA A 108 -16.83 -6.04 -17.85
N ALA A 109 -17.68 -5.64 -16.91
CA ALA A 109 -17.87 -4.26 -16.51
C ALA A 109 -16.65 -3.70 -15.75
N VAL A 110 -16.08 -4.46 -14.83
CA VAL A 110 -14.87 -4.10 -14.08
C VAL A 110 -13.68 -3.90 -15.03
N ASN A 111 -13.52 -4.76 -16.04
CA ASN A 111 -12.42 -4.68 -17.00
C ASN A 111 -12.46 -3.44 -17.91
N LYS A 112 -13.57 -2.74 -17.96
CA LYS A 112 -13.68 -1.43 -18.65
C LYS A 112 -13.21 -0.26 -17.79
N ARG A 113 -12.96 -0.49 -16.51
CA ARG A 113 -12.55 0.54 -15.55
C ARG A 113 -11.03 0.60 -15.45
N LYS A 114 -10.52 1.80 -15.22
CA LYS A 114 -9.12 2.03 -14.87
C LYS A 114 -9.00 2.27 -13.37
N ALA A 115 -8.05 1.61 -12.74
CA ALA A 115 -7.71 1.88 -11.36
C ALA A 115 -6.89 3.19 -11.27
N ALA A 116 -7.12 3.95 -10.20
CA ALA A 116 -6.33 5.13 -9.87
C ALA A 116 -5.51 4.84 -8.62
N PHE A 117 -4.24 5.18 -8.69
CA PHE A 117 -3.28 5.00 -7.60
C PHE A 117 -2.66 6.33 -7.22
N ALA A 118 -2.18 6.45 -5.98
CA ALA A 118 -1.38 7.57 -5.55
C ALA A 118 -0.07 7.66 -6.35
N ALA A 119 0.57 8.82 -6.34
CA ALA A 119 1.90 8.97 -6.90
C ALA A 119 2.89 8.00 -6.23
N LEU A 120 3.93 7.60 -6.96
CA LEU A 120 4.98 6.74 -6.41
C LEU A 120 5.62 7.40 -5.19
N PRO A 121 5.94 6.63 -4.14
CA PRO A 121 6.60 7.17 -2.95
C PRO A 121 7.98 7.72 -3.30
N ALA A 122 8.41 8.76 -2.59
CA ALA A 122 9.77 9.28 -2.67
C ALA A 122 10.56 8.83 -1.44
N VAL A 123 11.76 8.31 -1.68
CA VAL A 123 12.69 7.94 -0.60
C VAL A 123 13.72 9.04 -0.44
N ASN A 124 13.69 9.73 0.70
CA ASN A 124 14.64 10.76 1.05
C ASN A 124 15.56 10.27 2.17
N ILE A 125 16.86 10.35 1.95
CA ILE A 125 17.87 9.98 2.92
C ILE A 125 18.35 11.25 3.61
N VAL A 126 18.04 11.38 4.91
CA VAL A 126 18.52 12.50 5.74
C VAL A 126 19.75 12.01 6.49
N LYS A 127 20.93 12.60 6.17
CA LYS A 127 22.12 12.42 7.01
C LYS A 127 21.90 13.20 8.30
N GLU A 128 21.91 12.53 9.43
CA GLU A 128 22.09 13.20 10.71
C GLU A 128 23.46 13.89 10.68
N GLN A 129 23.45 15.21 10.59
CA GLN A 129 24.65 15.99 10.88
C GLN A 129 24.96 15.75 12.35
N GLY A 130 26.14 15.19 12.61
CA GLY A 130 26.59 14.79 13.94
C GLY A 130 26.20 15.82 14.99
N GLY A 131 25.39 15.39 15.94
CA GLY A 131 24.80 16.25 16.94
C GLY A 131 25.87 16.90 17.80
N LYS A 132 26.09 18.19 17.61
CA LYS A 132 26.55 19.03 18.69
C LYS A 132 25.42 19.07 19.71
N GLY A 133 25.67 18.39 20.85
CA GLY A 133 24.72 18.32 21.95
C GLY A 133 24.20 19.71 22.31
N ARG A 134 22.93 19.93 22.08
CA ARG A 134 22.19 20.94 22.82
C ARG A 134 22.01 20.37 24.23
N ARG A 135 22.92 20.73 25.12
CA ARG A 135 22.62 20.76 26.54
C ARG A 135 21.55 21.84 26.72
N GLY A 136 20.31 21.41 26.77
CA GLY A 136 19.20 22.22 27.20
C GLY A 136 19.45 22.56 28.68
N ASN A 137 19.83 23.77 28.95
CA ASN A 137 19.80 24.35 30.29
C ASN A 137 18.33 24.70 30.56
N GLU A 138 17.57 23.75 31.06
CA GLU A 138 16.28 24.01 31.65
C GLU A 138 16.51 24.51 33.09
N ASN A 139 16.51 25.81 33.25
CA ASN A 139 16.24 26.42 34.55
C ASN A 139 14.77 26.21 34.88
N PRO A 140 14.44 25.63 36.03
CA PRO A 140 13.06 25.56 36.49
C PRO A 140 12.54 26.98 36.78
N PRO A 141 11.25 27.26 36.53
CA PRO A 141 10.67 28.54 36.83
C PRO A 141 10.65 28.76 38.34
N ASP A 142 11.19 29.92 38.77
CA ASP A 142 11.14 30.43 40.10
C ASP A 142 9.66 30.70 40.49
N LEU A 143 9.14 29.89 41.39
CA LEU A 143 7.87 30.13 42.04
C LEU A 143 8.11 31.12 43.19
N GLY A 144 8.31 32.38 42.86
CA GLY A 144 8.25 33.49 43.82
C GLY A 144 6.81 33.82 44.20
N ARG A 145 6.49 33.56 45.43
CA ARG A 145 5.49 34.09 46.40
C ARG A 145 4.28 34.88 45.83
#